data_e4137f8b5dd3f7b4b77dd3892d2f10d3
#
_entry.id   e4137f8b5dd3f7b4b77dd3892d2f10d3
#
_cell.length_a   1.000
_cell.length_b   1.000
_cell.length_c   1.000
_cell.angle_alpha   90.00
_cell.angle_beta   90.00
_cell.angle_gamma   90.00
#
_symmetry.space_group_name_H-M   'P 1'
#
loop_
_entity.id
_entity.type
_entity.pdbx_description
1 polymer ?
#
loop_
_entity_poly.entity_id
_entity_poly.type
_entity_poly.pdbx_seq_one_letter_code
_entity_poly.pdbx_strand_id
1 'polypeptide(L)'
;MRTLVFILSFLVMMASVSAEEPGKEVYEIACANCHENEALRAPNLSSLMLVGREGLISSLKTGSMRDIGKTLEDEEFVSLINFLTSTNNKSVQYASERYCDYSISENPSPLWSGWGNSLNNTRNQPFSRISKSNVNQLKLNWVFGFKDSVRVRSQPLVTEDALFVGSQSGDLYALSLRDGCIFWSYKAKNEIRGAIILSENKKSIFFSDFAANIYRLNIKTGDQEWIKNIAEHQATTITGSMTTAKKLLFVPLSSTEIINAIDPEYSCCSFRGGVAALDTQTGNMVWRMHTVPEAEKTIRNSVGTQMLGPSGAPVWSTPTIDLKRGLLYVGVGQNYSHPATDMSDAVVALRISNGEVVWHKQMLKGDVWNASCVTNKINCPGNVGPDMDIGASILLASSRDNQELLMVGQKSGMVYALNPDKAGEIVWQRRVGRGGKKGGVHWGMTADSDNLYVPVADIPEDLDTSNEAMPGLHALTLSDGQYKWYKSSKPVCEEKEFKCYSSYSAAVSSTIDMVIAGSMNGNIEIFSSNDGSEIWSYETAKPFETINNVSANGGSIDSDGPVVAGEYLITTSGYDIYGQITGNVLLVFTLED
;
A
#
# COMPACT_ATOMS: atom_id res chain seq x y z
N MET A 1 -5.84 84.86 -36.78
CA MET A 1 -5.60 84.31 -35.43
C MET A 1 -6.32 83.04 -35.28
N ARG A 2 -5.66 81.87 -35.36
CA ARG A 2 -6.21 80.54 -35.17
C ARG A 2 -5.67 79.99 -33.85
N THR A 3 -6.56 79.75 -32.91
CA THR A 3 -6.24 79.22 -31.59
C THR A 3 -6.18 77.68 -31.69
N LEU A 4 -5.01 77.10 -31.39
CA LEU A 4 -4.84 75.64 -31.31
C LEU A 4 -5.21 75.22 -29.91
N VAL A 5 -6.16 74.26 -29.82
CA VAL A 5 -6.52 73.58 -28.58
C VAL A 5 -5.76 72.26 -28.57
N PHE A 6 -4.85 72.08 -27.60
CA PHE A 6 -4.19 70.81 -27.32
C PHE A 6 -5.11 69.92 -26.40
N ILE A 7 -5.57 68.78 -26.88
CA ILE A 7 -6.25 67.75 -26.08
C ILE A 7 -5.17 66.79 -25.59
N LEU A 8 -4.91 66.78 -24.30
CA LEU A 8 -4.05 65.82 -23.61
C LEU A 8 -4.86 64.57 -23.31
N SER A 9 -4.62 63.50 -24.08
CA SER A 9 -5.21 62.18 -23.80
C SER A 9 -4.41 61.48 -22.70
N PHE A 10 -4.99 61.35 -21.51
CA PHE A 10 -4.47 60.48 -20.45
C PHE A 10 -4.84 59.02 -20.78
N LEU A 11 -3.85 58.22 -21.17
CA LEU A 11 -3.97 56.76 -21.24
C LEU A 11 -3.87 56.22 -19.84
N VAL A 12 -4.98 55.82 -19.25
CA VAL A 12 -5.00 54.99 -18.02
C VAL A 12 -4.67 53.56 -18.42
N MET A 13 -3.44 53.13 -18.18
CA MET A 13 -3.10 51.70 -18.18
C MET A 13 -3.81 51.05 -17.00
N MET A 14 -4.92 50.38 -17.23
CA MET A 14 -5.46 49.41 -16.30
C MET A 14 -4.52 48.18 -16.30
N ALA A 15 -3.66 48.09 -15.31
CA ALA A 15 -3.00 46.84 -14.97
C ALA A 15 -4.12 45.87 -14.52
N SER A 16 -4.41 44.87 -15.33
CA SER A 16 -5.23 43.74 -14.90
C SER A 16 -4.44 42.96 -13.84
N VAL A 17 -4.72 43.25 -12.57
CA VAL A 17 -4.37 42.36 -11.47
C VAL A 17 -5.23 41.12 -11.68
N SER A 18 -4.65 40.02 -12.12
CA SER A 18 -5.30 38.74 -12.08
C SER A 18 -5.57 38.44 -10.60
N ALA A 19 -6.85 38.42 -10.18
CA ALA A 19 -7.20 37.95 -8.87
C ALA A 19 -6.74 36.49 -8.78
N GLU A 20 -5.76 36.20 -7.94
CA GLU A 20 -5.40 34.83 -7.60
C GLU A 20 -6.65 34.15 -7.07
N GLU A 21 -6.88 32.90 -7.55
CA GLU A 21 -8.03 32.11 -7.09
C GLU A 21 -7.83 31.80 -5.59
N PRO A 22 -8.75 32.18 -4.68
CA PRO A 22 -8.53 32.04 -3.24
C PRO A 22 -8.17 30.62 -2.79
N GLY A 23 -8.69 29.60 -3.49
CA GLY A 23 -8.39 28.21 -3.20
C GLY A 23 -6.96 27.78 -3.58
N LYS A 24 -6.34 28.46 -4.54
CA LYS A 24 -4.94 28.23 -4.91
C LYS A 24 -4.01 28.71 -3.81
N GLU A 25 -4.27 29.87 -3.24
CA GLU A 25 -3.51 30.41 -2.12
C GLU A 25 -3.55 29.46 -0.90
N VAL A 26 -4.75 28.94 -0.57
CA VAL A 26 -4.90 27.93 0.49
C VAL A 26 -4.09 26.68 0.18
N TYR A 27 -4.09 26.22 -1.08
CA TYR A 27 -3.29 25.06 -1.49
C TYR A 27 -1.78 25.35 -1.29
N GLU A 28 -1.29 26.49 -1.72
CA GLU A 28 0.12 26.88 -1.61
C GLU A 28 0.59 26.94 -0.15
N ILE A 29 -0.26 27.44 0.75
CA ILE A 29 0.07 27.58 2.18
C ILE A 29 -0.04 26.24 2.92
N ALA A 30 -1.16 25.51 2.76
CA ALA A 30 -1.46 24.36 3.59
C ALA A 30 -1.05 23.00 2.98
N CYS A 31 -0.88 22.91 1.66
CA CYS A 31 -0.76 21.63 0.95
C CYS A 31 0.55 21.49 0.16
N ALA A 32 1.01 22.56 -0.52
CA ALA A 32 2.10 22.46 -1.49
C ALA A 32 3.41 21.97 -0.88
N ASN A 33 3.71 22.31 0.38
CA ASN A 33 4.94 21.87 1.05
C ASN A 33 5.10 20.35 1.07
N CYS A 34 3.99 19.61 1.12
CA CYS A 34 3.99 18.16 1.04
C CYS A 34 3.71 17.64 -0.38
N HIS A 35 2.75 18.24 -1.07
CA HIS A 35 2.24 17.73 -2.34
C HIS A 35 3.06 18.13 -3.58
N GLU A 36 3.93 19.12 -3.45
CA GLU A 36 4.93 19.49 -4.48
C GLU A 36 6.34 18.99 -4.13
N ASN A 37 6.49 18.28 -3.02
CA ASN A 37 7.76 17.72 -2.60
C ASN A 37 7.80 16.21 -2.87
N GLU A 38 8.46 15.81 -3.95
CA GLU A 38 8.58 14.41 -4.37
C GLU A 38 9.16 13.49 -3.29
N ALA A 39 9.97 14.03 -2.36
CA ALA A 39 10.52 13.24 -1.26
C ALA A 39 9.48 12.81 -0.21
N LEU A 40 8.31 13.45 -0.16
CA LEU A 40 7.30 13.25 0.89
C LEU A 40 6.20 12.25 0.56
N ARG A 41 6.25 11.62 -0.61
CA ARG A 41 5.30 10.55 -0.96
C ARG A 41 3.83 11.01 -0.95
N ALA A 42 3.57 12.29 -1.21
CA ALA A 42 2.24 12.84 -1.34
C ALA A 42 1.86 12.94 -2.83
N PRO A 43 0.59 12.68 -3.20
CA PRO A 43 0.13 12.92 -4.56
C PRO A 43 0.35 14.38 -4.96
N ASN A 44 0.91 14.65 -6.13
CA ASN A 44 1.11 16.02 -6.61
C ASN A 44 -0.22 16.74 -6.92
N LEU A 45 -0.19 18.04 -7.19
CA LEU A 45 -1.38 18.84 -7.48
C LEU A 45 -2.22 18.25 -8.61
N SER A 46 -1.60 17.81 -9.70
CA SER A 46 -2.32 17.21 -10.82
C SER A 46 -3.09 15.96 -10.40
N SER A 47 -2.52 15.15 -9.54
CA SER A 47 -3.18 13.96 -8.99
C SER A 47 -4.31 14.32 -8.04
N LEU A 48 -4.13 15.35 -7.21
CA LEU A 48 -5.21 15.85 -6.34
C LEU A 48 -6.39 16.37 -7.14
N MET A 49 -6.17 17.05 -8.25
CA MET A 49 -7.22 17.55 -9.14
C MET A 49 -8.01 16.45 -9.84
N LEU A 50 -7.50 15.22 -9.89
CA LEU A 50 -8.22 14.05 -10.41
C LEU A 50 -9.09 13.38 -9.33
N VAL A 51 -8.85 13.67 -8.05
CA VAL A 51 -9.69 13.20 -6.94
C VAL A 51 -11.03 13.92 -7.00
N GLY A 52 -12.11 13.18 -7.04
CA GLY A 52 -13.45 13.77 -7.03
C GLY A 52 -13.75 14.52 -5.72
N ARG A 53 -14.72 15.41 -5.74
CA ARG A 53 -15.10 16.27 -4.60
C ARG A 53 -15.30 15.49 -3.30
N GLU A 54 -16.01 14.37 -3.36
CA GLU A 54 -16.31 13.53 -2.18
C GLU A 54 -15.02 12.88 -1.62
N GLY A 55 -14.12 12.44 -2.48
CA GLY A 55 -12.82 11.86 -2.08
C GLY A 55 -11.92 12.88 -1.39
N LEU A 56 -11.89 14.13 -1.89
CA LEU A 56 -11.15 15.24 -1.25
C LEU A 56 -11.74 15.60 0.10
N ILE A 57 -13.06 15.75 0.19
CA ILE A 57 -13.77 16.04 1.46
C ILE A 57 -13.51 14.93 2.48
N SER A 58 -13.62 13.66 2.06
CA SER A 58 -13.35 12.52 2.94
C SER A 58 -11.91 12.52 3.43
N SER A 59 -10.93 12.77 2.54
CA SER A 59 -9.52 12.82 2.89
C SER A 59 -9.22 13.90 3.94
N LEU A 60 -9.80 15.10 3.78
CA LEU A 60 -9.58 16.25 4.67
C LEU A 60 -10.40 16.18 5.98
N LYS A 61 -11.59 15.55 5.98
CA LYS A 61 -12.41 15.48 7.19
C LYS A 61 -12.10 14.29 8.08
N THR A 62 -11.86 13.13 7.50
CA THR A 62 -11.75 11.86 8.23
C THR A 62 -10.54 11.01 7.78
N GLY A 63 -9.91 11.35 6.64
CA GLY A 63 -8.86 10.59 5.99
C GLY A 63 -7.45 10.98 6.38
N SER A 64 -6.53 10.71 5.46
CA SER A 64 -5.09 10.91 5.66
C SER A 64 -4.70 12.37 5.89
N MET A 65 -5.53 13.33 5.41
CA MET A 65 -5.30 14.78 5.54
C MET A 65 -6.18 15.43 6.60
N ARG A 66 -6.84 14.66 7.48
CA ARG A 66 -7.77 15.17 8.49
C ARG A 66 -7.17 16.21 9.44
N ASP A 67 -5.87 16.07 9.74
CA ASP A 67 -5.20 17.00 10.67
C ASP A 67 -4.93 18.35 10.00
N ILE A 68 -4.58 18.36 8.71
CA ILE A 68 -4.55 19.59 7.91
C ILE A 68 -5.95 20.15 7.72
N GLY A 69 -6.94 19.30 7.41
CA GLY A 69 -8.32 19.73 7.25
C GLY A 69 -8.92 20.44 8.49
N LYS A 70 -8.47 20.08 9.69
CA LYS A 70 -8.86 20.75 10.95
C LYS A 70 -8.27 22.15 11.15
N THR A 71 -7.16 22.45 10.47
CA THR A 71 -6.51 23.77 10.57
C THR A 71 -7.12 24.80 9.63
N LEU A 72 -7.96 24.37 8.67
CA LEU A 72 -8.60 25.24 7.70
C LEU A 72 -9.90 25.80 8.27
N GLU A 73 -10.11 27.10 8.09
CA GLU A 73 -11.41 27.72 8.33
C GLU A 73 -12.43 27.26 7.28
N ASP A 74 -13.74 27.35 7.59
CA ASP A 74 -14.80 26.83 6.69
C ASP A 74 -14.72 27.44 5.27
N GLU A 75 -14.38 28.73 5.14
CA GLU A 75 -14.24 29.42 3.86
C GLU A 75 -13.00 28.94 3.09
N GLU A 76 -11.90 28.71 3.77
CA GLU A 76 -10.66 28.15 3.20
C GLU A 76 -10.88 26.72 2.72
N PHE A 77 -11.55 25.90 3.53
CA PHE A 77 -11.91 24.54 3.16
C PHE A 77 -12.74 24.48 1.87
N VAL A 78 -13.78 25.33 1.79
CA VAL A 78 -14.64 25.38 0.59
C VAL A 78 -13.87 25.88 -0.62
N SER A 79 -13.03 26.91 -0.45
CA SER A 79 -12.20 27.48 -1.52
C SER A 79 -11.19 26.48 -2.06
N LEU A 80 -10.50 25.74 -1.17
CA LEU A 80 -9.57 24.67 -1.52
C LEU A 80 -10.25 23.56 -2.32
N ILE A 81 -11.40 23.07 -1.85
CA ILE A 81 -12.16 22.03 -2.56
C ILE A 81 -12.59 22.53 -3.95
N ASN A 82 -13.06 23.75 -4.07
CA ASN A 82 -13.44 24.32 -5.36
C ASN A 82 -12.25 24.45 -6.31
N PHE A 83 -11.10 24.90 -5.83
CA PHE A 83 -9.86 24.97 -6.61
C PHE A 83 -9.44 23.58 -7.11
N LEU A 84 -9.34 22.59 -6.22
CA LEU A 84 -8.93 21.23 -6.57
C LEU A 84 -9.93 20.51 -7.50
N THR A 85 -11.17 20.97 -7.56
CA THR A 85 -12.21 20.40 -8.45
C THR A 85 -12.53 21.28 -9.67
N SER A 86 -11.85 22.40 -9.87
CA SER A 86 -12.14 23.38 -10.93
C SER A 86 -12.02 22.82 -12.35
N THR A 87 -11.15 21.84 -12.56
CA THR A 87 -10.96 21.17 -13.87
C THR A 87 -12.00 20.07 -14.14
N ASN A 88 -12.71 19.61 -13.11
CA ASN A 88 -13.70 18.50 -13.17
C ASN A 88 -15.15 18.96 -13.32
N ASN A 89 -15.42 20.21 -13.72
CA ASN A 89 -16.77 20.75 -13.92
C ASN A 89 -17.53 20.21 -15.14
N LYS A 90 -17.12 19.07 -15.73
CA LYS A 90 -18.03 18.24 -16.52
C LYS A 90 -18.75 17.34 -15.53
N SER A 91 -20.03 17.63 -15.26
CA SER A 91 -20.94 16.69 -14.61
C SER A 91 -20.93 15.40 -15.45
N VAL A 92 -20.08 14.45 -15.08
CA VAL A 92 -20.12 13.12 -15.67
C VAL A 92 -21.40 12.49 -15.14
N GLN A 93 -22.42 12.44 -15.97
CA GLN A 93 -23.64 11.69 -15.69
C GLN A 93 -23.24 10.22 -15.77
N TYR A 94 -22.95 9.60 -14.62
CA TYR A 94 -22.68 8.16 -14.56
C TYR A 94 -23.95 7.43 -15.02
N ALA A 95 -23.82 6.55 -16.00
CA ALA A 95 -24.87 5.61 -16.36
C ALA A 95 -25.20 4.75 -15.12
N SER A 96 -26.44 4.21 -15.05
CA SER A 96 -26.88 3.38 -13.94
C SER A 96 -25.89 2.23 -13.70
N GLU A 97 -25.45 2.05 -12.45
CA GLU A 97 -24.62 0.92 -12.05
C GLU A 97 -25.28 -0.41 -12.47
N ARG A 98 -24.48 -1.34 -12.99
CA ARG A 98 -24.96 -2.64 -13.43
C ARG A 98 -24.98 -3.62 -12.27
N TYR A 99 -26.13 -3.84 -11.67
CA TYR A 99 -26.32 -4.85 -10.62
C TYR A 99 -26.60 -6.23 -11.21
N CYS A 100 -26.16 -7.28 -10.49
CA CYS A 100 -26.43 -8.66 -10.87
C CYS A 100 -27.89 -9.04 -10.58
N ASP A 101 -28.47 -9.92 -11.39
CA ASP A 101 -29.79 -10.51 -11.19
C ASP A 101 -29.75 -11.88 -10.46
N TYR A 102 -28.57 -12.26 -10.00
CA TYR A 102 -28.29 -13.48 -9.23
C TYR A 102 -27.47 -13.13 -7.97
N SER A 103 -27.25 -14.06 -7.07
CA SER A 103 -26.62 -13.83 -5.78
C SER A 103 -25.36 -14.67 -5.58
N ILE A 104 -24.51 -14.26 -4.67
CA ILE A 104 -23.32 -14.99 -4.20
C ILE A 104 -23.78 -16.30 -3.53
N SER A 105 -23.02 -17.38 -3.72
CA SER A 105 -23.23 -18.70 -3.08
C SER A 105 -23.22 -18.60 -1.55
N GLU A 106 -23.95 -19.51 -0.88
CA GLU A 106 -24.06 -19.54 0.59
C GLU A 106 -22.72 -19.83 1.30
N ASN A 107 -21.84 -20.64 0.68
CA ASN A 107 -20.54 -21.00 1.20
C ASN A 107 -19.49 -20.96 0.07
N PRO A 108 -19.09 -19.78 -0.39
CA PRO A 108 -18.23 -19.65 -1.55
C PRO A 108 -16.84 -20.25 -1.27
N SER A 109 -16.29 -20.97 -2.23
CA SER A 109 -14.93 -21.49 -2.15
C SER A 109 -13.93 -20.38 -2.46
N PRO A 110 -12.95 -20.11 -1.60
CA PRO A 110 -11.93 -19.11 -1.90
C PRO A 110 -10.98 -19.63 -2.98
N LEU A 111 -10.70 -18.78 -3.95
CA LEU A 111 -9.66 -18.98 -4.97
C LEU A 111 -8.39 -18.19 -4.62
N TRP A 112 -8.57 -17.04 -3.96
CA TRP A 112 -7.51 -16.24 -3.35
C TRP A 112 -8.05 -15.53 -2.11
N SER A 113 -7.45 -15.76 -0.94
CA SER A 113 -7.91 -15.19 0.32
C SER A 113 -6.83 -14.40 1.03
N GLY A 114 -7.15 -13.16 1.40
CA GLY A 114 -6.24 -12.26 2.09
C GLY A 114 -5.03 -11.87 1.23
N TRP A 115 -4.04 -11.25 1.86
CA TRP A 115 -2.85 -10.75 1.15
C TRP A 115 -1.97 -11.87 0.59
N GLY A 116 -1.75 -12.91 1.37
CA GLY A 116 -0.78 -13.98 1.06
C GLY A 116 -1.36 -15.21 0.38
N ASN A 117 -2.64 -15.26 0.11
CA ASN A 117 -3.41 -16.44 -0.32
C ASN A 117 -3.47 -17.58 0.73
N SER A 118 -2.70 -17.46 1.80
CA SER A 118 -2.62 -18.47 2.86
C SER A 118 -2.08 -17.84 4.15
N LEU A 119 -2.15 -18.56 5.26
CA LEU A 119 -1.67 -18.10 6.56
C LEU A 119 -0.14 -17.88 6.60
N ASN A 120 0.60 -18.55 5.74
CA ASN A 120 2.06 -18.46 5.63
C ASN A 120 2.56 -17.39 4.64
N ASN A 121 1.67 -16.63 4.04
CA ASN A 121 1.94 -15.48 3.16
C ASN A 121 2.82 -15.78 1.93
N THR A 122 2.91 -17.02 1.46
CA THR A 122 3.79 -17.37 0.33
C THR A 122 3.38 -16.81 -1.02
N ARG A 123 2.13 -16.32 -1.17
CA ARG A 123 1.58 -15.78 -2.44
C ARG A 123 1.73 -16.76 -3.61
N ASN A 124 1.79 -18.05 -3.31
CA ASN A 124 1.88 -19.13 -4.28
C ASN A 124 0.49 -19.73 -4.53
N GLN A 125 0.15 -19.94 -5.81
CA GLN A 125 -1.09 -20.60 -6.24
C GLN A 125 -0.76 -21.82 -7.11
N PRO A 126 -0.36 -22.94 -6.49
CA PRO A 126 0.06 -24.13 -7.24
C PRO A 126 -1.09 -24.84 -7.98
N PHE A 127 -2.35 -24.51 -7.63
CA PHE A 127 -3.55 -25.09 -8.26
C PHE A 127 -4.19 -24.15 -9.28
N SER A 128 -3.46 -23.14 -9.76
CA SER A 128 -3.92 -22.30 -10.85
C SER A 128 -4.19 -23.11 -12.11
N ARG A 129 -5.23 -22.74 -12.86
CA ARG A 129 -5.47 -23.27 -14.21
C ARG A 129 -4.63 -22.55 -15.27
N ILE A 130 -4.10 -21.37 -14.93
CA ILE A 130 -3.16 -20.64 -15.78
C ILE A 130 -1.78 -21.27 -15.58
N SER A 131 -1.15 -21.63 -16.67
CA SER A 131 0.16 -22.28 -16.72
C SER A 131 0.99 -21.74 -17.89
N LYS A 132 2.28 -22.04 -17.93
CA LYS A 132 3.17 -21.69 -19.04
C LYS A 132 2.64 -22.20 -20.40
N SER A 133 1.88 -23.29 -20.42
CA SER A 133 1.35 -23.88 -21.66
C SER A 133 0.16 -23.16 -22.26
N ASN A 134 -0.60 -22.39 -21.47
CA ASN A 134 -1.83 -21.73 -21.90
C ASN A 134 -1.87 -20.22 -21.62
N VAL A 135 -0.85 -19.63 -21.01
CA VAL A 135 -0.80 -18.21 -20.65
C VAL A 135 -1.00 -17.27 -21.85
N ASN A 136 -0.63 -17.69 -23.05
CA ASN A 136 -0.85 -16.93 -24.29
C ASN A 136 -2.33 -16.83 -24.69
N GLN A 137 -3.21 -17.59 -24.05
CA GLN A 137 -4.67 -17.55 -24.23
C GLN A 137 -5.32 -16.55 -23.26
N LEU A 138 -4.56 -15.93 -22.35
CA LEU A 138 -5.08 -14.90 -21.45
C LEU A 138 -5.57 -13.69 -22.24
N LYS A 139 -6.84 -13.32 -22.01
CA LYS A 139 -7.45 -12.11 -22.55
C LYS A 139 -8.11 -11.29 -21.45
N LEU A 140 -8.12 -9.98 -21.65
CA LEU A 140 -8.85 -9.07 -20.80
C LEU A 140 -10.35 -9.38 -20.93
N ASN A 141 -10.96 -9.83 -19.83
CA ASN A 141 -12.36 -10.21 -19.78
C ASN A 141 -13.24 -8.96 -19.53
N TRP A 142 -12.95 -8.24 -18.45
CA TRP A 142 -13.65 -7.00 -18.13
C TRP A 142 -12.75 -6.05 -17.29
N VAL A 143 -13.17 -4.78 -17.30
CA VAL A 143 -12.51 -3.71 -16.54
C VAL A 143 -13.55 -2.98 -15.70
N PHE A 144 -13.26 -2.75 -14.43
CA PHE A 144 -14.08 -1.95 -13.52
C PHE A 144 -13.34 -0.66 -13.17
N GLY A 145 -14.00 0.50 -13.29
CA GLY A 145 -13.48 1.81 -12.91
C GLY A 145 -13.87 2.19 -11.48
N PHE A 146 -12.89 2.58 -10.67
CA PHE A 146 -13.18 3.11 -9.34
C PHE A 146 -13.50 4.60 -9.42
N LYS A 147 -14.70 4.95 -8.98
CA LYS A 147 -15.16 6.34 -8.95
C LYS A 147 -14.36 7.15 -7.91
N ASP A 148 -14.10 8.42 -8.21
CA ASP A 148 -13.44 9.37 -7.30
C ASP A 148 -12.14 8.82 -6.69
N SER A 149 -11.35 8.13 -7.53
CA SER A 149 -10.10 7.50 -7.16
C SER A 149 -9.02 7.79 -8.19
N VAL A 150 -7.79 7.99 -7.72
CA VAL A 150 -6.58 8.16 -8.54
C VAL A 150 -5.51 7.11 -8.23
N ARG A 151 -5.81 6.26 -7.24
CA ARG A 151 -5.00 5.11 -6.85
C ARG A 151 -5.87 3.96 -6.38
N VAL A 152 -5.42 2.76 -6.60
CA VAL A 152 -6.06 1.54 -6.10
C VAL A 152 -5.04 0.67 -5.40
N ARG A 153 -5.27 0.35 -4.12
CA ARG A 153 -4.33 -0.31 -3.23
C ARG A 153 -4.94 -1.46 -2.44
N SER A 154 -6.17 -1.82 -2.70
CA SER A 154 -6.87 -2.89 -2.01
C SER A 154 -6.72 -4.19 -2.78
N GLN A 155 -6.03 -5.17 -2.18
CA GLN A 155 -5.94 -6.49 -2.78
C GLN A 155 -7.29 -7.20 -2.70
N PRO A 156 -7.80 -7.76 -3.81
CA PRO A 156 -9.07 -8.43 -3.82
C PRO A 156 -9.03 -9.77 -3.06
N LEU A 157 -10.14 -10.08 -2.37
CA LEU A 157 -10.56 -11.43 -2.05
C LEU A 157 -11.28 -11.99 -3.27
N VAL A 158 -10.93 -13.19 -3.70
CA VAL A 158 -11.56 -13.86 -4.83
C VAL A 158 -12.14 -15.20 -4.40
N THR A 159 -13.41 -15.41 -4.67
CA THR A 159 -14.12 -16.69 -4.54
C THR A 159 -14.50 -17.21 -5.90
N GLU A 160 -15.08 -18.41 -5.99
CA GLU A 160 -15.55 -18.99 -7.27
C GLU A 160 -16.63 -18.14 -7.97
N ASP A 161 -17.39 -17.34 -7.22
CA ASP A 161 -18.49 -16.53 -7.76
C ASP A 161 -18.17 -15.03 -7.78
N ALA A 162 -17.40 -14.55 -6.81
CA ALA A 162 -17.32 -13.12 -6.51
C ALA A 162 -15.90 -12.65 -6.23
N LEU A 163 -15.67 -11.37 -6.52
CA LEU A 163 -14.48 -10.62 -6.21
C LEU A 163 -14.88 -9.45 -5.30
N PHE A 164 -14.14 -9.28 -4.18
CA PHE A 164 -14.37 -8.20 -3.23
C PHE A 164 -13.16 -7.28 -3.22
N VAL A 165 -13.36 -5.98 -3.43
CA VAL A 165 -12.26 -5.01 -3.56
C VAL A 165 -12.67 -3.65 -3.02
N GLY A 166 -11.76 -2.99 -2.31
CA GLY A 166 -11.95 -1.64 -1.79
C GLY A 166 -11.40 -0.55 -2.70
N SER A 167 -11.82 0.68 -2.46
CA SER A 167 -11.40 1.86 -3.21
C SER A 167 -10.80 2.95 -2.31
N GLN A 168 -10.14 3.93 -2.93
CA GLN A 168 -9.66 5.13 -2.27
C GLN A 168 -10.81 5.98 -1.73
N SER A 169 -11.94 6.02 -2.41
CA SER A 169 -13.13 6.73 -1.95
C SER A 169 -13.83 6.06 -0.77
N GLY A 170 -13.41 4.86 -0.37
CA GLY A 170 -14.00 4.10 0.74
C GLY A 170 -15.16 3.20 0.33
N ASP A 171 -15.37 2.99 -0.96
CA ASP A 171 -16.36 2.03 -1.43
C ASP A 171 -15.75 0.63 -1.47
N LEU A 172 -16.45 -0.34 -0.87
CA LEU A 172 -16.19 -1.75 -1.01
C LEU A 172 -17.21 -2.32 -2.01
N TYR A 173 -16.73 -3.00 -3.02
CA TYR A 173 -17.55 -3.64 -4.03
C TYR A 173 -17.47 -5.16 -3.93
N ALA A 174 -18.61 -5.82 -4.02
CA ALA A 174 -18.72 -7.24 -4.34
C ALA A 174 -19.13 -7.37 -5.80
N LEU A 175 -18.23 -7.85 -6.63
CA LEU A 175 -18.39 -7.96 -8.07
C LEU A 175 -18.51 -9.43 -8.48
N SER A 176 -19.30 -9.72 -9.50
CA SER A 176 -19.28 -11.03 -10.14
C SER A 176 -17.91 -11.28 -10.78
N LEU A 177 -17.28 -12.39 -10.44
CA LEU A 177 -16.00 -12.77 -11.02
C LEU A 177 -16.12 -13.00 -12.54
N ARG A 178 -17.26 -13.50 -12.99
CA ARG A 178 -17.54 -13.84 -14.39
C ARG A 178 -17.63 -12.62 -15.30
N ASP A 179 -18.38 -11.59 -14.90
CA ASP A 179 -18.78 -10.48 -15.79
C ASP A 179 -18.79 -9.09 -15.12
N GLY A 180 -18.31 -9.00 -13.88
CA GLY A 180 -18.09 -7.76 -13.15
C GLY A 180 -19.34 -6.99 -12.73
N CYS A 181 -20.58 -7.55 -12.86
CA CYS A 181 -21.75 -6.89 -12.31
C CYS A 181 -21.65 -6.78 -10.78
N ILE A 182 -22.32 -5.80 -10.20
CA ILE A 182 -22.27 -5.51 -8.76
C ILE A 182 -23.30 -6.37 -8.04
N PHE A 183 -22.90 -7.24 -7.12
CA PHE A 183 -23.81 -7.91 -6.21
C PHE A 183 -24.32 -6.94 -5.15
N TRP A 184 -23.39 -6.22 -4.52
CA TRP A 184 -23.65 -5.18 -3.54
C TRP A 184 -22.42 -4.27 -3.41
N SER A 185 -22.63 -3.09 -2.84
CA SER A 185 -21.58 -2.18 -2.43
C SER A 185 -21.80 -1.70 -1.01
N TYR A 186 -20.71 -1.35 -0.31
CA TYR A 186 -20.75 -0.83 1.05
C TYR A 186 -19.85 0.40 1.15
N LYS A 187 -20.32 1.47 1.82
CA LYS A 187 -19.54 2.69 2.03
C LYS A 187 -18.86 2.67 3.39
N ALA A 188 -17.54 2.53 3.42
CA ALA A 188 -16.71 2.69 4.61
C ALA A 188 -16.54 4.18 4.96
N LYS A 189 -16.05 4.44 6.16
CA LYS A 189 -15.82 5.81 6.65
C LYS A 189 -14.59 6.47 6.03
N ASN A 190 -13.68 5.65 5.49
CA ASN A 190 -12.41 6.12 4.93
C ASN A 190 -11.90 5.19 3.82
N GLU A 191 -10.78 5.56 3.15
CA GLU A 191 -10.09 4.75 2.15
C GLU A 191 -9.88 3.30 2.63
N ILE A 192 -10.21 2.34 1.78
CA ILE A 192 -9.93 0.91 2.00
C ILE A 192 -8.63 0.59 1.26
N ARG A 193 -7.58 0.23 2.01
CA ARG A 193 -6.26 -0.01 1.46
C ARG A 193 -5.82 -1.48 1.48
N GLY A 194 -6.06 -2.16 2.60
CA GLY A 194 -5.59 -3.54 2.80
C GLY A 194 -6.40 -4.58 2.04
N ALA A 195 -5.94 -5.83 2.10
CA ALA A 195 -6.67 -6.96 1.54
C ALA A 195 -8.00 -7.18 2.26
N ILE A 196 -8.99 -7.62 1.48
CA ILE A 196 -10.24 -8.12 2.02
C ILE A 196 -10.04 -9.57 2.44
N ILE A 197 -10.52 -9.95 3.63
CA ILE A 197 -10.28 -11.26 4.24
C ILE A 197 -11.58 -12.02 4.41
N LEU A 198 -11.57 -13.29 4.03
CA LEU A 198 -12.67 -14.21 4.30
C LEU A 198 -12.62 -14.74 5.75
N SER A 199 -13.75 -14.77 6.43
CA SER A 199 -13.87 -15.42 7.74
C SER A 199 -13.69 -16.94 7.65
N GLU A 200 -13.23 -17.58 8.73
CA GLU A 200 -13.03 -19.03 8.77
C GLU A 200 -14.30 -19.83 8.44
N ASN A 201 -15.48 -19.33 8.80
CA ASN A 201 -16.77 -19.94 8.50
C ASN A 201 -17.32 -19.56 7.11
N LYS A 202 -16.60 -18.77 6.31
CA LYS A 202 -16.95 -18.32 4.97
C LYS A 202 -18.25 -17.50 4.84
N LYS A 203 -18.81 -17.01 5.95
CA LYS A 203 -20.08 -16.27 5.95
C LYS A 203 -19.91 -14.76 6.03
N SER A 204 -18.72 -14.31 6.40
CA SER A 204 -18.43 -12.88 6.56
C SER A 204 -17.08 -12.55 5.96
N ILE A 205 -16.88 -11.26 5.67
CA ILE A 205 -15.60 -10.70 5.28
C ILE A 205 -15.16 -9.66 6.31
N PHE A 206 -13.85 -9.47 6.40
CA PHE A 206 -13.23 -8.42 7.20
C PHE A 206 -12.41 -7.51 6.30
N PHE A 207 -12.42 -6.24 6.62
CA PHE A 207 -11.51 -5.25 6.04
C PHE A 207 -11.29 -4.10 7.03
N SER A 208 -10.30 -3.26 6.75
CA SER A 208 -10.02 -2.04 7.50
C SER A 208 -10.03 -0.84 6.59
N ASP A 209 -10.34 0.32 7.16
CA ASP A 209 -10.10 1.58 6.51
C ASP A 209 -8.84 2.29 7.07
N PHE A 210 -8.44 3.36 6.40
CA PHE A 210 -7.22 4.09 6.72
C PHE A 210 -7.27 4.81 8.09
N ALA A 211 -8.46 5.04 8.66
CA ALA A 211 -8.66 5.62 9.99
C ALA A 211 -8.78 4.58 11.11
N ALA A 212 -8.24 3.37 10.89
CA ALA A 212 -8.24 2.26 11.84
C ALA A 212 -9.64 1.78 12.28
N ASN A 213 -10.66 1.96 11.45
CA ASN A 213 -11.91 1.25 11.62
C ASN A 213 -11.80 -0.14 11.03
N ILE A 214 -12.22 -1.14 11.77
CA ILE A 214 -12.27 -2.54 11.38
C ILE A 214 -13.73 -2.92 11.17
N TYR A 215 -14.02 -3.56 10.05
CA TYR A 215 -15.37 -3.91 9.62
C TYR A 215 -15.53 -5.41 9.51
N ARG A 216 -16.72 -5.89 9.83
CA ARG A 216 -17.20 -7.22 9.49
C ARG A 216 -18.54 -7.10 8.79
N LEU A 217 -18.63 -7.63 7.58
CA LEU A 217 -19.85 -7.65 6.79
C LEU A 217 -20.25 -9.08 6.45
N ASN A 218 -21.54 -9.30 6.27
CA ASN A 218 -22.07 -10.51 5.67
C ASN A 218 -21.61 -10.59 4.20
N ILE A 219 -20.99 -11.70 3.81
CA ILE A 219 -20.41 -11.84 2.47
C ILE A 219 -21.46 -11.81 1.35
N LYS A 220 -22.68 -12.29 1.63
CA LYS A 220 -23.76 -12.44 0.65
C LYS A 220 -24.52 -11.14 0.42
N THR A 221 -24.76 -10.38 1.48
CA THR A 221 -25.66 -9.20 1.44
C THR A 221 -24.92 -7.87 1.58
N GLY A 222 -23.68 -7.86 2.05
CA GLY A 222 -22.96 -6.64 2.40
C GLY A 222 -23.42 -5.97 3.70
N ASP A 223 -24.38 -6.58 4.42
CA ASP A 223 -24.86 -6.04 5.70
C ASP A 223 -23.76 -5.97 6.75
N GLN A 224 -23.66 -4.84 7.43
CA GLN A 224 -22.70 -4.66 8.51
C GLN A 224 -23.07 -5.48 9.74
N GLU A 225 -22.21 -6.41 10.13
CA GLU A 225 -22.37 -7.17 11.37
C GLU A 225 -21.77 -6.42 12.56
N TRP A 226 -20.60 -5.83 12.41
CA TRP A 226 -20.00 -4.91 13.37
C TRP A 226 -18.94 -4.00 12.73
N ILE A 227 -18.68 -2.87 13.43
CA ILE A 227 -17.57 -1.94 13.16
C ILE A 227 -16.90 -1.59 14.49
N LYS A 228 -15.57 -1.53 14.51
CA LYS A 228 -14.76 -1.11 15.68
C LYS A 228 -13.65 -0.18 15.24
N ASN A 229 -13.52 0.96 15.88
CA ASN A 229 -12.30 1.76 15.76
C ASN A 229 -11.32 1.30 16.84
N ILE A 230 -10.05 1.06 16.45
CA ILE A 230 -9.01 0.54 17.34
C ILE A 230 -7.85 1.51 17.53
N ALA A 231 -7.98 2.75 17.08
CA ALA A 231 -6.94 3.76 17.25
C ALA A 231 -6.75 4.13 18.73
N GLU A 232 -5.50 4.13 19.21
CA GLU A 232 -5.11 4.71 20.50
C GLU A 232 -4.43 6.07 20.33
N HIS A 233 -3.90 6.32 19.13
CA HIS A 233 -3.25 7.57 18.76
C HIS A 233 -3.99 8.19 17.57
N GLN A 234 -4.10 9.52 17.54
CA GLN A 234 -4.82 10.23 16.48
C GLN A 234 -4.29 9.94 15.05
N ALA A 235 -2.99 9.66 14.94
CA ALA A 235 -2.35 9.33 13.67
C ALA A 235 -2.34 7.83 13.35
N THR A 236 -3.01 6.97 14.13
CA THR A 236 -3.07 5.53 13.86
C THR A 236 -3.72 5.25 12.52
N THR A 237 -3.07 4.40 11.70
CA THR A 237 -3.60 3.89 10.45
C THR A 237 -3.41 2.37 10.36
N ILE A 238 -4.15 1.73 9.46
CA ILE A 238 -3.91 0.35 9.06
C ILE A 238 -3.37 0.36 7.63
N THR A 239 -2.07 0.08 7.49
CA THR A 239 -1.37 0.07 6.21
C THR A 239 -1.20 -1.35 5.68
N GLY A 240 -0.77 -2.28 6.52
CA GLY A 240 -0.69 -3.70 6.23
C GLY A 240 -2.06 -4.36 6.24
N SER A 241 -2.16 -5.51 5.60
CA SER A 241 -3.40 -6.29 5.64
C SER A 241 -3.53 -7.08 6.94
N MET A 242 -4.77 -7.29 7.34
CA MET A 242 -5.09 -8.15 8.47
C MET A 242 -4.97 -9.63 8.10
N THR A 243 -4.97 -10.50 9.08
CA THR A 243 -5.11 -11.95 8.90
C THR A 243 -5.94 -12.55 10.03
N THR A 244 -6.53 -13.73 9.81
CA THR A 244 -7.40 -14.38 10.82
C THR A 244 -7.00 -15.83 11.05
N ALA A 245 -6.97 -16.22 12.33
CA ALA A 245 -6.80 -17.61 12.74
C ALA A 245 -7.36 -17.83 14.16
N LYS A 246 -7.88 -19.02 14.44
CA LYS A 246 -8.37 -19.42 15.78
C LYS A 246 -9.38 -18.42 16.37
N LYS A 247 -10.31 -17.91 15.56
CA LYS A 247 -11.32 -16.91 15.93
C LYS A 247 -10.75 -15.54 16.34
N LEU A 248 -9.49 -15.28 16.06
CA LEU A 248 -8.85 -13.98 16.24
C LEU A 248 -8.57 -13.31 14.89
N LEU A 249 -8.74 -12.00 14.86
CA LEU A 249 -8.37 -11.13 13.76
C LEU A 249 -7.15 -10.31 14.18
N PHE A 250 -6.02 -10.50 13.51
CA PHE A 250 -4.77 -9.81 13.82
C PHE A 250 -4.62 -8.59 12.92
N VAL A 251 -4.47 -7.44 13.54
CA VAL A 251 -4.43 -6.13 12.90
C VAL A 251 -3.09 -5.48 13.12
N PRO A 252 -2.29 -5.25 12.06
CA PRO A 252 -1.03 -4.53 12.17
C PRO A 252 -1.30 -3.03 12.37
N LEU A 253 -0.52 -2.37 13.24
CA LEU A 253 -0.69 -0.97 13.61
C LEU A 253 0.43 -0.12 13.04
N SER A 254 0.08 0.85 12.19
CA SER A 254 0.98 1.84 11.61
C SER A 254 0.43 3.26 11.80
N SER A 255 1.13 4.27 11.28
CA SER A 255 0.81 5.67 11.59
C SER A 255 1.18 6.63 10.48
N THR A 256 0.45 7.74 10.40
CA THR A 256 0.84 8.95 9.66
C THR A 256 1.67 9.92 10.51
N GLU A 257 1.97 9.64 11.77
CA GLU A 257 2.76 10.55 12.63
C GLU A 257 4.14 10.87 12.04
N ILE A 258 4.69 9.93 11.27
CA ILE A 258 5.93 10.16 10.51
C ILE A 258 5.87 11.43 9.63
N ILE A 259 4.69 11.79 9.11
CA ILE A 259 4.44 12.98 8.31
C ILE A 259 4.15 14.19 9.21
N ASN A 260 3.41 14.01 10.30
CA ASN A 260 3.09 15.10 11.24
C ASN A 260 4.36 15.72 11.85
N ALA A 261 5.45 14.97 11.89
CA ALA A 261 6.78 15.47 12.28
C ALA A 261 7.30 16.64 11.45
N ILE A 262 6.73 16.91 10.29
CA ILE A 262 7.11 18.06 9.43
C ILE A 262 6.74 19.39 10.11
N ASP A 263 5.65 19.43 10.86
CA ASP A 263 5.22 20.60 11.60
C ASP A 263 6.19 20.86 12.77
N PRO A 264 6.89 22.04 12.81
CA PRO A 264 7.82 22.37 13.89
C PRO A 264 7.16 22.50 15.26
N GLU A 265 5.86 22.80 15.32
CA GLU A 265 5.10 22.95 16.57
C GLU A 265 4.50 21.62 17.05
N TYR A 266 4.54 20.57 16.23
CA TYR A 266 4.09 19.23 16.63
C TYR A 266 5.06 18.60 17.64
N SER A 267 4.54 18.20 18.80
CA SER A 267 5.32 17.45 19.82
C SER A 267 5.59 16.02 19.33
N CYS A 268 6.54 15.89 18.43
CA CYS A 268 6.91 14.62 17.82
C CYS A 268 7.81 13.80 18.76
N CYS A 269 7.68 12.48 18.89
CA CYS A 269 6.59 11.66 18.40
C CYS A 269 6.18 10.69 19.52
N SER A 270 4.97 10.18 19.48
CA SER A 270 4.43 9.35 20.57
C SER A 270 3.65 8.11 20.09
N PHE A 271 3.48 7.92 18.78
CA PHE A 271 2.85 6.72 18.24
C PHE A 271 3.66 5.47 18.58
N ARG A 272 2.94 4.41 18.89
CA ARG A 272 3.48 3.09 19.20
C ARG A 272 3.00 2.07 18.18
N GLY A 273 3.91 1.56 17.36
CA GLY A 273 3.65 0.44 16.46
C GLY A 273 3.21 -0.82 17.22
N GLY A 274 2.75 -1.83 16.51
CA GLY A 274 2.36 -3.07 17.17
C GLY A 274 1.36 -3.92 16.40
N VAL A 275 0.76 -4.86 17.11
CA VAL A 275 -0.31 -5.75 16.63
C VAL A 275 -1.44 -5.79 17.64
N ALA A 276 -2.67 -5.68 17.15
CA ALA A 276 -3.89 -5.90 17.94
C ALA A 276 -4.56 -7.20 17.51
N ALA A 277 -5.13 -7.95 18.45
CA ALA A 277 -5.99 -9.10 18.16
C ALA A 277 -7.40 -8.84 18.63
N LEU A 278 -8.36 -9.02 17.74
CA LEU A 278 -9.78 -8.87 18.00
C LEU A 278 -10.48 -10.23 17.93
N ASP A 279 -11.48 -10.43 18.75
CA ASP A 279 -12.41 -11.55 18.58
C ASP A 279 -13.22 -11.39 17.29
N THR A 280 -13.20 -12.38 16.41
CA THR A 280 -13.84 -12.28 15.09
C THR A 280 -15.35 -12.15 15.15
N GLN A 281 -16.02 -12.62 16.21
CA GLN A 281 -17.49 -12.57 16.32
C GLN A 281 -17.96 -11.20 16.83
N THR A 282 -17.26 -10.65 17.82
CA THR A 282 -17.70 -9.46 18.56
C THR A 282 -16.94 -8.20 18.17
N GLY A 283 -15.76 -8.34 17.54
CA GLY A 283 -14.83 -7.24 17.28
C GLY A 283 -14.19 -6.68 18.56
N ASN A 284 -14.35 -7.32 19.71
CA ASN A 284 -13.75 -6.85 20.96
C ASN A 284 -12.25 -7.14 20.97
N MET A 285 -11.49 -6.21 21.55
CA MET A 285 -10.06 -6.38 21.77
C MET A 285 -9.80 -7.55 22.71
N VAL A 286 -8.96 -8.50 22.29
CA VAL A 286 -8.48 -9.62 23.11
C VAL A 286 -7.12 -9.30 23.71
N TRP A 287 -6.20 -8.81 22.88
CA TRP A 287 -4.91 -8.34 23.31
C TRP A 287 -4.33 -7.31 22.33
N ARG A 288 -3.37 -6.53 22.82
CA ARG A 288 -2.56 -5.61 22.03
C ARG A 288 -1.12 -5.69 22.47
N MET A 289 -0.20 -5.72 21.53
CA MET A 289 1.26 -5.65 21.76
C MET A 289 1.78 -4.38 21.09
N HIS A 290 2.66 -3.67 21.76
CA HIS A 290 3.37 -2.51 21.24
C HIS A 290 4.85 -2.81 21.01
N THR A 291 5.39 -2.29 19.91
CA THR A 291 6.81 -2.45 19.53
C THR A 291 7.75 -1.48 20.25
N VAL A 292 7.21 -0.43 20.84
CA VAL A 292 7.96 0.56 21.63
C VAL A 292 7.25 0.84 22.95
N PRO A 293 7.98 1.22 24.03
CA PRO A 293 7.36 1.67 25.29
C PRO A 293 6.60 2.99 25.09
N GLU A 294 5.95 3.47 26.13
CA GLU A 294 5.34 4.79 26.14
C GLU A 294 6.40 5.87 25.98
N ALA A 295 6.07 6.89 25.17
CA ALA A 295 6.98 7.98 24.90
C ALA A 295 7.08 8.92 26.11
N GLU A 296 8.31 9.33 26.41
CA GLU A 296 8.62 10.29 27.45
C GLU A 296 9.08 11.62 26.84
N LYS A 297 9.14 12.68 27.66
CA LYS A 297 9.71 13.96 27.25
C LYS A 297 11.21 13.82 27.03
N THR A 298 11.67 14.28 25.87
CA THR A 298 13.09 14.29 25.51
C THR A 298 13.62 15.73 25.44
N ILE A 299 14.24 16.13 24.36
CA ILE A 299 14.78 17.48 24.13
C ILE A 299 13.66 18.46 23.70
N ARG A 300 14.00 19.75 23.64
CA ARG A 300 13.23 20.73 22.87
C ARG A 300 13.87 20.94 21.52
N ASN A 301 13.05 21.10 20.47
CA ASN A 301 13.54 21.47 19.14
C ASN A 301 13.98 22.94 19.09
N SER A 302 14.45 23.39 17.93
CA SER A 302 14.99 24.75 17.74
C SER A 302 13.96 25.87 17.87
N VAL A 303 12.65 25.57 17.76
CA VAL A 303 11.56 26.54 17.98
C VAL A 303 10.96 26.45 19.39
N GLY A 304 11.49 25.57 20.24
CA GLY A 304 11.08 25.44 21.65
C GLY A 304 10.02 24.37 21.92
N THR A 305 9.53 23.64 20.90
CA THR A 305 8.54 22.58 21.07
C THR A 305 9.14 21.37 21.80
N GLN A 306 8.41 20.84 22.77
CA GLN A 306 8.81 19.65 23.53
C GLN A 306 8.72 18.41 22.63
N MET A 307 9.84 17.72 22.46
CA MET A 307 9.89 16.45 21.74
C MET A 307 9.61 15.28 22.66
N LEU A 308 9.09 14.19 22.09
CA LEU A 308 8.73 12.95 22.78
C LEU A 308 9.46 11.76 22.15
N GLY A 309 9.63 10.67 22.93
CA GLY A 309 10.20 9.42 22.43
C GLY A 309 10.49 8.40 23.52
N PRO A 310 10.77 7.12 23.16
CA PRO A 310 10.80 6.60 21.78
C PRO A 310 9.41 6.51 21.15
N SER A 311 9.37 6.48 19.83
CA SER A 311 8.11 6.29 19.09
C SER A 311 8.34 5.62 17.73
N GLY A 312 7.26 5.28 17.03
CA GLY A 312 7.31 4.66 15.72
C GLY A 312 7.36 3.13 15.80
N ALA A 313 8.33 2.53 15.14
CA ALA A 313 8.46 1.08 14.96
C ALA A 313 7.12 0.45 14.50
N PRO A 314 6.51 0.96 13.39
CA PRO A 314 5.21 0.52 12.92
C PRO A 314 5.24 -0.90 12.40
N VAL A 315 4.13 -1.61 12.51
CA VAL A 315 3.89 -2.85 11.77
C VAL A 315 2.98 -2.49 10.59
N TRP A 316 3.54 -2.54 9.37
CA TRP A 316 2.79 -2.24 8.15
C TRP A 316 2.85 -3.36 7.11
N SER A 317 3.43 -4.50 7.50
CA SER A 317 3.36 -5.79 6.81
C SER A 317 2.16 -6.62 7.30
N THR A 318 1.73 -7.60 6.50
CA THR A 318 0.69 -8.55 6.90
C THR A 318 1.26 -9.59 7.87
N PRO A 319 0.64 -9.85 9.03
CA PRO A 319 1.09 -10.88 9.94
C PRO A 319 1.05 -12.28 9.32
N THR A 320 2.08 -13.07 9.54
CA THR A 320 2.20 -14.46 9.08
C THR A 320 1.88 -15.40 10.23
N ILE A 321 1.02 -16.37 10.00
CA ILE A 321 0.52 -17.26 11.05
C ILE A 321 1.19 -18.63 10.96
N ASP A 322 1.79 -19.05 12.06
CA ASP A 322 2.35 -20.39 12.26
C ASP A 322 1.52 -21.16 13.29
N LEU A 323 0.55 -21.91 12.81
CA LEU A 323 -0.32 -22.72 13.68
C LEU A 323 0.43 -23.87 14.36
N LYS A 324 1.50 -24.38 13.75
CA LYS A 324 2.31 -25.46 14.29
C LYS A 324 3.02 -25.04 15.58
N ARG A 325 3.58 -23.80 15.59
CA ARG A 325 4.27 -23.23 16.74
C ARG A 325 3.37 -22.38 17.64
N GLY A 326 2.14 -22.08 17.21
CA GLY A 326 1.23 -21.16 17.89
C GLY A 326 1.72 -19.72 17.89
N LEU A 327 2.48 -19.34 16.88
CA LEU A 327 3.11 -18.03 16.72
C LEU A 327 2.56 -17.27 15.52
N LEU A 328 2.69 -15.94 15.59
CA LEU A 328 2.60 -15.07 14.42
C LEU A 328 3.90 -14.26 14.30
N TYR A 329 4.27 -13.95 13.06
CA TYR A 329 5.48 -13.18 12.74
C TYR A 329 5.13 -11.89 12.03
N VAL A 330 5.79 -10.80 12.42
CA VAL A 330 5.65 -9.49 11.78
C VAL A 330 7.00 -8.85 11.50
N GLY A 331 7.09 -8.11 10.39
CA GLY A 331 8.16 -7.17 10.12
C GLY A 331 7.81 -5.81 10.73
N VAL A 332 8.81 -5.16 11.30
CA VAL A 332 8.69 -3.87 11.99
C VAL A 332 9.53 -2.83 11.26
N GLY A 333 9.04 -1.60 11.20
CA GLY A 333 9.76 -0.47 10.61
C GLY A 333 10.61 0.32 11.63
N GLN A 334 11.14 1.46 11.18
CA GLN A 334 12.03 2.32 11.94
C GLN A 334 11.36 3.04 13.13
N ASN A 335 12.16 3.55 14.05
CA ASN A 335 11.69 4.53 15.03
C ASN A 335 11.45 5.90 14.36
N TYR A 336 10.52 6.71 14.91
CA TYR A 336 10.27 8.09 14.45
C TYR A 336 11.05 9.13 15.28
N SER A 337 11.34 8.79 16.54
CA SER A 337 12.09 9.62 17.47
C SER A 337 12.98 8.79 18.41
N HIS A 338 14.04 9.40 18.93
CA HIS A 338 14.94 8.78 19.91
C HIS A 338 14.28 8.58 21.29
N PRO A 339 14.79 7.61 22.07
CA PRO A 339 15.89 6.69 21.77
C PRO A 339 15.49 5.60 20.77
N ALA A 340 16.48 5.08 20.01
CA ALA A 340 16.29 3.90 19.18
C ALA A 340 15.96 2.69 20.06
N THR A 341 15.05 1.82 19.57
CA THR A 341 14.64 0.61 20.29
C THR A 341 15.11 -0.66 19.57
N ASP A 342 15.10 -1.79 20.26
CA ASP A 342 15.59 -3.07 19.75
C ASP A 342 14.56 -3.86 18.91
N MET A 343 13.31 -3.40 18.89
CA MET A 343 12.27 -3.94 18.00
C MET A 343 12.04 -3.11 16.74
N SER A 344 12.77 -1.99 16.52
CA SER A 344 12.76 -1.33 15.20
C SER A 344 13.53 -2.17 14.18
N ASP A 345 13.09 -2.17 12.92
CA ASP A 345 13.70 -2.94 11.83
C ASP A 345 13.95 -4.41 12.19
N ALA A 346 12.99 -5.00 12.85
CA ALA A 346 13.07 -6.33 13.42
C ALA A 346 12.01 -7.27 12.89
N VAL A 347 12.30 -8.56 12.93
CA VAL A 347 11.30 -9.63 12.91
C VAL A 347 10.88 -9.90 14.34
N VAL A 348 9.59 -9.86 14.60
CA VAL A 348 9.02 -10.12 15.92
C VAL A 348 8.09 -11.32 15.86
N ALA A 349 8.31 -12.29 16.75
CA ALA A 349 7.47 -13.47 16.93
C ALA A 349 6.59 -13.31 18.16
N LEU A 350 5.28 -13.38 17.95
CA LEU A 350 4.26 -13.21 18.99
C LEU A 350 3.49 -14.49 19.21
N ARG A 351 3.12 -14.78 20.44
CA ARG A 351 2.19 -15.86 20.76
C ARG A 351 0.78 -15.48 20.31
N ILE A 352 0.16 -16.32 19.47
CA ILE A 352 -1.18 -16.09 18.92
C ILE A 352 -2.22 -15.80 20.02
N SER A 353 -2.15 -16.52 21.15
CA SER A 353 -3.19 -16.49 22.19
C SER A 353 -3.24 -15.21 23.03
N ASN A 354 -2.10 -14.53 23.22
CA ASN A 354 -1.99 -13.42 24.18
C ASN A 354 -1.08 -12.27 23.76
N GLY A 355 -0.46 -12.33 22.57
CA GLY A 355 0.42 -11.28 22.05
C GLY A 355 1.78 -11.18 22.75
N GLU A 356 2.16 -12.15 23.58
CA GLU A 356 3.47 -12.21 24.23
C GLU A 356 4.58 -12.29 23.17
N VAL A 357 5.60 -11.41 23.29
CA VAL A 357 6.81 -11.47 22.47
C VAL A 357 7.63 -12.69 22.89
N VAL A 358 7.71 -13.68 22.02
CA VAL A 358 8.49 -14.91 22.26
C VAL A 358 9.96 -14.69 21.92
N TRP A 359 10.22 -14.01 20.83
CA TRP A 359 11.54 -13.55 20.43
C TRP A 359 11.42 -12.39 19.42
N HIS A 360 12.48 -11.60 19.30
CA HIS A 360 12.65 -10.66 18.19
C HIS A 360 14.08 -10.73 17.68
N LYS A 361 14.26 -10.36 16.40
CA LYS A 361 15.56 -10.31 15.73
C LYS A 361 15.67 -9.01 14.95
N GLN A 362 16.45 -8.07 15.49
CA GLN A 362 16.72 -6.80 14.85
C GLN A 362 17.71 -6.98 13.69
N MET A 363 17.34 -6.50 12.50
CA MET A 363 18.17 -6.59 11.29
C MET A 363 19.03 -5.36 11.08
N LEU A 364 18.52 -4.18 11.49
CA LEU A 364 19.24 -2.92 11.45
C LEU A 364 19.08 -2.19 12.78
N LYS A 365 20.20 -1.76 13.37
CA LYS A 365 20.19 -1.04 14.65
C LYS A 365 20.25 0.46 14.42
N GLY A 366 19.55 1.22 15.27
CA GLY A 366 19.67 2.67 15.32
C GLY A 366 18.97 3.41 14.18
N ASP A 367 18.05 2.77 13.46
CA ASP A 367 17.25 3.43 12.44
C ASP A 367 16.17 4.28 13.10
N VAL A 368 16.40 5.60 13.07
CA VAL A 368 15.49 6.61 13.60
C VAL A 368 15.30 7.68 12.53
N TRP A 369 14.12 7.76 11.95
CA TRP A 369 13.83 8.66 10.86
C TRP A 369 12.37 9.13 10.86
N ASN A 370 12.13 10.38 10.46
CA ASN A 370 10.81 10.91 10.15
C ASN A 370 10.87 11.91 8.98
N ALA A 371 9.73 12.32 8.45
CA ALA A 371 9.65 13.14 7.23
C ALA A 371 10.23 14.57 7.41
N SER A 372 10.41 15.07 8.62
CA SER A 372 11.13 16.33 8.85
C SER A 372 12.58 16.27 8.34
N CYS A 373 13.19 15.08 8.28
CA CYS A 373 14.57 14.91 7.84
C CYS A 373 14.81 15.25 6.37
N VAL A 374 13.78 15.18 5.54
CA VAL A 374 13.82 15.52 4.11
C VAL A 374 13.12 16.84 3.79
N THR A 375 12.68 17.57 4.83
CA THR A 375 12.02 18.88 4.69
C THR A 375 12.78 19.97 5.47
N ASN A 376 12.19 20.51 6.53
CA ASN A 376 12.73 21.60 7.33
C ASN A 376 13.80 21.19 8.36
N LYS A 377 13.93 19.90 8.63
CA LYS A 377 14.87 19.28 9.60
C LYS A 377 14.67 19.67 11.08
N ILE A 378 13.60 20.40 11.43
CA ILE A 378 13.41 20.94 12.80
C ILE A 378 13.11 19.82 13.80
N ASN A 379 12.23 18.88 13.44
CA ASN A 379 11.90 17.70 14.23
C ASN A 379 12.66 16.43 13.79
N CYS A 380 13.65 16.58 12.88
CA CYS A 380 14.48 15.46 12.48
C CYS A 380 15.35 15.01 13.65
N PRO A 381 15.35 13.71 14.02
CA PRO A 381 16.18 13.21 15.11
C PRO A 381 17.67 13.36 14.79
N GLY A 382 18.48 13.62 15.81
CA GLY A 382 19.94 13.52 15.65
C GLY A 382 20.33 12.07 15.36
N ASN A 383 21.47 11.84 14.69
CA ASN A 383 21.91 10.51 14.25
C ASN A 383 20.83 9.79 13.43
N VAL A 384 20.47 10.44 12.33
CA VAL A 384 19.40 9.99 11.41
C VAL A 384 19.71 8.60 10.86
N GLY A 385 18.74 7.69 10.93
CA GLY A 385 18.80 6.39 10.29
C GLY A 385 18.40 6.44 8.80
N PRO A 386 18.61 5.33 8.07
CA PRO A 386 18.37 5.27 6.62
C PRO A 386 16.92 4.98 6.18
N ASP A 387 15.98 4.73 7.11
CA ASP A 387 14.59 4.33 6.81
C ASP A 387 14.51 3.00 6.02
N MET A 388 15.04 1.93 6.60
CA MET A 388 15.18 0.60 5.96
C MET A 388 14.24 -0.45 6.53
N ASP A 389 12.96 -0.14 6.60
CA ASP A 389 11.92 -1.01 7.16
C ASP A 389 11.93 -2.46 6.64
N ILE A 390 11.41 -3.37 7.47
CA ILE A 390 10.89 -4.66 7.03
C ILE A 390 9.41 -4.48 6.67
N GLY A 391 9.16 -3.92 5.49
CA GLY A 391 7.81 -3.64 4.97
C GLY A 391 7.16 -4.82 4.24
N ALA A 392 7.98 -5.67 3.63
CA ALA A 392 7.51 -6.90 3.02
C ALA A 392 6.97 -7.86 4.09
N SER A 393 5.82 -8.48 3.83
CA SER A 393 5.29 -9.52 4.70
C SER A 393 6.27 -10.71 4.76
N ILE A 394 6.50 -11.23 5.96
CA ILE A 394 7.35 -12.40 6.16
C ILE A 394 6.65 -13.62 5.56
N LEU A 395 7.39 -14.48 4.86
CA LEU A 395 6.86 -15.74 4.36
C LEU A 395 7.31 -16.88 5.28
N LEU A 396 6.42 -17.78 5.65
CA LEU A 396 6.79 -19.07 6.23
C LEU A 396 6.80 -20.09 5.09
N ALA A 397 7.98 -20.35 4.52
CA ALA A 397 8.13 -21.23 3.39
C ALA A 397 8.74 -22.58 3.79
N SER A 398 8.34 -23.64 3.09
CA SER A 398 8.87 -25.00 3.31
C SER A 398 9.61 -25.45 2.07
N SER A 399 10.89 -25.84 2.24
CA SER A 399 11.67 -26.46 1.17
C SER A 399 11.19 -27.91 0.90
N ARG A 400 11.64 -28.49 -0.22
CA ARG A 400 11.37 -29.90 -0.54
C ARG A 400 11.85 -30.88 0.54
N ASP A 401 12.90 -30.52 1.26
CA ASP A 401 13.45 -31.32 2.38
C ASP A 401 12.69 -31.08 3.70
N ASN A 402 11.50 -30.45 3.63
CA ASN A 402 10.66 -30.10 4.78
C ASN A 402 11.33 -29.15 5.80
N GLN A 403 12.37 -28.41 5.40
CA GLN A 403 12.91 -27.33 6.22
C GLN A 403 11.99 -26.12 6.13
N GLU A 404 11.44 -25.68 7.27
CA GLU A 404 10.65 -24.46 7.36
C GLU A 404 11.56 -23.27 7.64
N LEU A 405 11.40 -22.20 6.84
CA LEU A 405 12.18 -20.97 6.93
C LEU A 405 11.27 -19.75 6.91
N LEU A 406 11.61 -18.73 7.70
CA LEU A 406 11.01 -17.41 7.59
C LEU A 406 11.83 -16.59 6.58
N MET A 407 11.21 -16.23 5.46
CA MET A 407 11.83 -15.42 4.43
C MET A 407 11.49 -13.95 4.68
N VAL A 408 12.51 -13.12 4.82
CA VAL A 408 12.39 -11.71 5.21
C VAL A 408 13.04 -10.84 4.15
N GLY A 409 12.28 -9.93 3.56
CA GLY A 409 12.78 -8.90 2.64
C GLY A 409 12.79 -7.54 3.34
N GLN A 410 13.83 -6.75 3.10
CA GLN A 410 14.02 -5.44 3.71
C GLN A 410 14.30 -4.36 2.66
N LYS A 411 13.86 -3.13 2.91
CA LYS A 411 14.13 -1.95 2.05
C LYS A 411 15.63 -1.73 1.79
N SER A 412 16.51 -2.25 2.66
CA SER A 412 17.97 -2.21 2.47
C SER A 412 18.49 -3.03 1.28
N GLY A 413 17.61 -3.73 0.55
CA GLY A 413 18.02 -4.66 -0.51
C GLY A 413 18.58 -5.98 0.02
N MET A 414 18.39 -6.26 1.30
CA MET A 414 18.76 -7.53 1.92
C MET A 414 17.57 -8.49 2.00
N VAL A 415 17.86 -9.76 1.80
CA VAL A 415 16.94 -10.88 2.05
C VAL A 415 17.58 -11.81 3.06
N TYR A 416 16.78 -12.29 4.01
CA TYR A 416 17.22 -13.20 5.06
C TYR A 416 16.33 -14.45 5.11
N ALA A 417 16.93 -15.59 5.38
CA ALA A 417 16.21 -16.80 5.79
C ALA A 417 16.50 -17.05 7.27
N LEU A 418 15.45 -17.13 8.07
CA LEU A 418 15.56 -17.34 9.51
C LEU A 418 14.97 -18.69 9.91
N ASN A 419 15.57 -19.32 10.92
CA ASN A 419 15.07 -20.55 11.51
C ASN A 419 14.01 -20.24 12.58
N PRO A 420 12.72 -20.58 12.37
CA PRO A 420 11.66 -20.31 13.35
C PRO A 420 11.82 -21.13 14.65
N ASP A 421 12.48 -22.28 14.62
CA ASP A 421 12.72 -23.15 15.79
C ASP A 421 13.92 -22.71 16.63
N LYS A 422 14.73 -21.77 16.12
CA LYS A 422 15.93 -21.26 16.76
C LYS A 422 15.86 -19.74 17.00
N ALA A 423 14.71 -19.24 17.41
CA ALA A 423 14.48 -17.83 17.74
C ALA A 423 14.97 -16.86 16.64
N GLY A 424 14.73 -17.19 15.39
CA GLY A 424 15.10 -16.34 14.25
C GLY A 424 16.61 -16.33 13.95
N GLU A 425 17.35 -17.40 14.28
CA GLU A 425 18.75 -17.55 13.84
C GLU A 425 18.83 -17.46 12.31
N ILE A 426 19.76 -16.64 11.80
CA ILE A 426 19.95 -16.46 10.35
C ILE A 426 20.58 -17.74 9.78
N VAL A 427 19.88 -18.40 8.87
CA VAL A 427 20.36 -19.57 8.11
C VAL A 427 21.21 -19.10 6.94
N TRP A 428 20.71 -18.14 6.20
CA TRP A 428 21.44 -17.45 5.13
C TRP A 428 20.92 -16.02 4.96
N GLN A 429 21.73 -15.19 4.32
CA GLN A 429 21.36 -13.84 3.91
C GLN A 429 21.95 -13.51 2.55
N ARG A 430 21.27 -12.69 1.77
CA ARG A 430 21.66 -12.29 0.43
C ARG A 430 21.32 -10.83 0.17
N ARG A 431 22.27 -10.08 -0.38
CA ARG A 431 21.98 -8.78 -0.97
C ARG A 431 21.47 -8.99 -2.40
N VAL A 432 20.31 -8.40 -2.72
CA VAL A 432 19.67 -8.49 -4.04
C VAL A 432 19.56 -7.12 -4.71
N GLY A 433 19.97 -6.06 -4.02
CA GLY A 433 19.95 -4.72 -4.57
C GLY A 433 20.64 -3.70 -3.69
N ARG A 434 20.64 -2.45 -4.14
CA ARG A 434 21.20 -1.31 -3.40
C ARG A 434 20.37 -1.01 -2.15
N GLY A 435 19.04 -1.05 -2.30
CA GLY A 435 18.11 -0.60 -1.30
C GLY A 435 17.90 0.91 -1.31
N GLY A 436 17.04 1.39 -0.42
CA GLY A 436 16.70 2.79 -0.26
C GLY A 436 15.33 2.97 0.38
N LYS A 437 14.98 4.21 0.74
CA LYS A 437 13.69 4.56 1.38
C LYS A 437 12.47 4.16 0.54
N LYS A 438 12.61 4.23 -0.79
CA LYS A 438 11.57 3.90 -1.78
C LYS A 438 11.88 2.59 -2.52
N GLY A 439 12.95 1.90 -2.19
CA GLY A 439 13.50 0.81 -2.96
C GLY A 439 13.80 -0.45 -2.17
N GLY A 440 14.66 -1.28 -2.72
CA GLY A 440 14.95 -2.60 -2.18
C GLY A 440 13.75 -3.53 -2.26
N VAL A 441 13.58 -4.43 -1.28
CA VAL A 441 12.42 -5.33 -1.18
C VAL A 441 11.32 -4.61 -0.39
N HIS A 442 10.26 -4.19 -1.06
CA HIS A 442 9.32 -3.22 -0.50
C HIS A 442 8.02 -3.85 0.01
N TRP A 443 7.16 -4.40 -0.88
CA TRP A 443 5.83 -4.86 -0.48
C TRP A 443 5.72 -6.36 -0.25
N GLY A 444 6.40 -7.18 -1.05
CA GLY A 444 6.31 -8.61 -0.81
C GLY A 444 6.95 -9.50 -1.87
N MET A 445 7.35 -10.66 -1.41
CA MET A 445 7.95 -11.74 -2.17
C MET A 445 6.94 -12.86 -2.39
N THR A 446 7.30 -13.87 -3.20
CA THR A 446 6.58 -15.13 -3.30
C THR A 446 7.56 -16.30 -3.24
N ALA A 447 7.12 -17.44 -2.74
CA ALA A 447 7.94 -18.64 -2.66
C ALA A 447 7.17 -19.89 -3.05
N ASP A 448 7.79 -20.74 -3.85
CA ASP A 448 7.41 -22.15 -4.04
C ASP A 448 8.26 -23.07 -3.14
N SER A 449 8.26 -24.38 -3.39
CA SER A 449 9.05 -25.33 -2.60
C SER A 449 10.56 -25.27 -2.83
N ASP A 450 11.01 -24.61 -3.88
CA ASP A 450 12.42 -24.60 -4.31
C ASP A 450 13.02 -23.20 -4.29
N ASN A 451 12.21 -22.20 -4.61
CA ASN A 451 12.67 -20.86 -4.93
C ASN A 451 11.95 -19.79 -4.16
N LEU A 452 12.66 -18.71 -3.89
CA LEU A 452 12.16 -17.43 -3.45
C LEU A 452 12.27 -16.43 -4.61
N TYR A 453 11.18 -15.78 -4.96
CA TYR A 453 11.13 -14.74 -5.99
C TYR A 453 11.01 -13.38 -5.35
N VAL A 454 12.00 -12.53 -5.60
CA VAL A 454 12.19 -11.26 -4.91
C VAL A 454 12.09 -10.11 -5.90
N PRO A 455 11.03 -9.29 -5.82
CA PRO A 455 10.95 -8.05 -6.58
C PRO A 455 11.84 -6.99 -5.91
N VAL A 456 12.61 -6.25 -6.71
CA VAL A 456 13.50 -5.20 -6.25
C VAL A 456 13.21 -3.92 -7.02
N ALA A 457 12.91 -2.85 -6.29
CA ALA A 457 12.61 -1.56 -6.88
C ALA A 457 13.87 -0.76 -7.23
N ASP A 458 14.78 -0.57 -6.32
CA ASP A 458 16.08 0.13 -6.47
C ASP A 458 16.00 1.40 -7.34
N ILE A 459 15.10 2.30 -6.98
CA ILE A 459 14.83 3.52 -7.75
C ILE A 459 16.08 4.42 -7.76
N PRO A 460 16.48 5.00 -8.91
CA PRO A 460 17.73 5.77 -9.03
C PRO A 460 17.88 6.97 -8.09
N GLU A 461 16.78 7.56 -7.63
CA GLU A 461 16.81 8.74 -6.77
C GLU A 461 17.17 8.44 -5.31
N ASP A 462 17.16 7.19 -4.89
CA ASP A 462 17.65 6.74 -3.57
C ASP A 462 19.19 6.67 -3.55
N LEU A 463 19.84 7.81 -3.68
CA LEU A 463 21.27 7.93 -4.04
C LEU A 463 22.27 7.64 -2.90
N ASP A 464 21.86 7.27 -1.69
CA ASP A 464 22.71 7.31 -0.50
C ASP A 464 23.45 6.02 -0.15
N THR A 465 23.50 5.01 -1.04
CA THR A 465 24.22 3.78 -0.73
C THR A 465 25.39 3.52 -1.68
N SER A 466 26.48 2.97 -1.15
CA SER A 466 27.64 2.54 -1.92
C SER A 466 27.42 1.24 -2.72
N ASN A 467 26.24 0.62 -2.59
CA ASN A 467 25.90 -0.64 -3.23
C ASN A 467 25.39 -0.42 -4.66
N GLU A 468 25.60 -1.38 -5.54
CA GLU A 468 25.08 -1.37 -6.89
C GLU A 468 23.56 -1.57 -6.91
N ALA A 469 22.84 -0.77 -7.71
CA ALA A 469 21.41 -0.94 -7.94
C ALA A 469 21.19 -2.17 -8.85
N MET A 470 20.25 -3.03 -8.43
CA MET A 470 19.86 -4.23 -9.18
C MET A 470 18.32 -4.31 -9.31
N PRO A 471 17.69 -3.28 -9.91
CA PRO A 471 16.24 -3.29 -10.06
C PRO A 471 15.80 -4.43 -10.97
N GLY A 472 14.75 -5.14 -10.55
CA GLY A 472 14.28 -6.29 -11.33
C GLY A 472 13.66 -7.39 -10.49
N LEU A 473 13.54 -8.57 -11.10
CA LEU A 473 13.05 -9.76 -10.44
C LEU A 473 14.20 -10.77 -10.25
N HIS A 474 14.37 -11.23 -9.03
CA HIS A 474 15.42 -12.15 -8.62
C HIS A 474 14.83 -13.48 -8.21
N ALA A 475 15.38 -14.60 -8.65
CA ALA A 475 15.06 -15.92 -8.14
C ALA A 475 16.27 -16.48 -7.37
N LEU A 476 16.03 -16.84 -6.12
CA LEU A 476 17.00 -17.44 -5.21
C LEU A 476 16.53 -18.85 -4.85
N THR A 477 17.45 -19.77 -4.62
CA THR A 477 17.09 -21.05 -4.00
C THR A 477 16.64 -20.83 -2.57
N LEU A 478 15.55 -21.49 -2.18
CA LEU A 478 14.94 -21.31 -0.86
C LEU A 478 15.88 -21.77 0.26
N SER A 479 16.61 -22.86 0.06
CA SER A 479 17.43 -23.51 1.10
C SER A 479 18.71 -22.77 1.47
N ASP A 480 19.37 -22.10 0.51
CA ASP A 480 20.71 -21.51 0.71
C ASP A 480 20.91 -20.12 0.10
N GLY A 481 19.86 -19.55 -0.53
CA GLY A 481 19.87 -18.20 -1.08
C GLY A 481 20.80 -18.00 -2.29
N GLN A 482 21.17 -19.08 -3.00
CA GLN A 482 21.95 -18.94 -4.22
C GLN A 482 21.09 -18.40 -5.36
N TYR A 483 21.71 -17.59 -6.25
CA TYR A 483 21.02 -17.10 -7.44
C TYR A 483 20.71 -18.25 -8.39
N LYS A 484 19.44 -18.32 -8.82
CA LYS A 484 18.98 -19.16 -9.90
C LYS A 484 18.94 -18.39 -11.21
N TRP A 485 18.34 -17.20 -11.19
CA TRP A 485 18.33 -16.24 -12.29
C TRP A 485 18.03 -14.82 -11.77
N TYR A 486 18.32 -13.84 -12.61
CA TYR A 486 18.01 -12.43 -12.40
C TYR A 486 17.51 -11.83 -13.69
N LYS A 487 16.34 -11.22 -13.65
CA LYS A 487 15.76 -10.45 -14.75
C LYS A 487 15.84 -8.97 -14.41
N SER A 488 16.79 -8.28 -15.03
CA SER A 488 16.93 -6.83 -14.86
C SER A 488 15.73 -6.09 -15.45
N SER A 489 15.17 -5.14 -14.72
CA SER A 489 14.28 -4.15 -15.29
C SER A 489 15.11 -3.07 -15.98
N LYS A 490 14.58 -2.53 -17.08
CA LYS A 490 15.24 -1.46 -17.84
C LYS A 490 14.37 -0.21 -17.84
N PRO A 491 14.96 0.99 -17.78
CA PRO A 491 14.21 2.20 -18.00
C PRO A 491 13.53 2.16 -19.38
N VAL A 492 12.29 2.62 -19.43
CA VAL A 492 11.47 2.58 -20.67
C VAL A 492 11.72 3.83 -21.53
N CYS A 493 12.29 4.88 -20.94
CA CYS A 493 12.66 6.12 -21.62
C CYS A 493 14.01 6.64 -21.14
N GLU A 494 14.59 7.58 -21.90
CA GLU A 494 15.88 8.21 -21.57
C GLU A 494 15.75 9.26 -20.45
N GLU A 495 14.54 9.73 -20.16
CA GLU A 495 14.26 10.72 -19.14
C GLU A 495 14.20 10.09 -17.74
N LYS A 496 14.77 10.76 -16.75
CA LYS A 496 14.82 10.30 -15.36
C LYS A 496 13.47 10.49 -14.60
N GLU A 497 12.36 10.46 -15.29
CA GLU A 497 11.05 10.53 -14.67
C GLU A 497 10.63 9.16 -14.09
N PHE A 498 9.94 9.19 -12.97
CA PHE A 498 9.40 8.00 -12.28
C PHE A 498 8.59 7.08 -13.20
N LYS A 499 7.87 7.64 -14.16
CA LYS A 499 7.09 6.97 -15.21
C LYS A 499 7.92 6.03 -16.09
N CYS A 500 9.24 6.19 -16.07
CA CYS A 500 10.14 5.47 -16.95
C CYS A 500 10.73 4.20 -16.34
N TYR A 501 10.50 3.96 -15.06
CA TYR A 501 11.05 2.80 -14.39
C TYR A 501 10.10 1.60 -14.48
N SER A 502 10.59 0.52 -15.07
CA SER A 502 9.91 -0.77 -15.11
C SER A 502 10.23 -1.64 -13.89
N SER A 503 10.79 -1.06 -12.83
CA SER A 503 11.17 -1.79 -11.61
C SER A 503 9.96 -2.30 -10.84
N TYR A 504 10.19 -3.31 -9.98
CA TYR A 504 9.15 -4.02 -9.27
C TYR A 504 9.17 -3.64 -7.78
N SER A 505 8.21 -2.82 -7.37
CA SER A 505 7.94 -2.52 -5.96
C SER A 505 6.78 -3.37 -5.42
N ALA A 506 5.79 -3.65 -6.27
CA ALA A 506 4.62 -4.44 -5.92
C ALA A 506 4.96 -5.86 -5.46
N ALA A 507 4.12 -6.44 -4.62
CA ALA A 507 4.22 -7.84 -4.26
C ALA A 507 3.98 -8.74 -5.48
N VAL A 508 4.81 -9.76 -5.63
CA VAL A 508 4.70 -10.74 -6.72
C VAL A 508 3.91 -11.98 -6.28
N SER A 509 3.37 -12.70 -7.24
CA SER A 509 2.75 -14.01 -7.00
C SER A 509 3.34 -15.07 -7.91
N SER A 510 3.18 -16.35 -7.55
CA SER A 510 3.68 -17.47 -8.32
C SER A 510 2.66 -18.58 -8.50
N THR A 511 2.83 -19.36 -9.55
CA THR A 511 2.18 -20.64 -9.78
C THR A 511 3.24 -21.75 -9.79
N ILE A 512 2.89 -22.94 -10.23
CA ILE A 512 3.83 -24.05 -10.29
C ILE A 512 5.01 -23.80 -11.25
N ASP A 513 4.82 -23.01 -12.30
CA ASP A 513 5.78 -22.82 -13.39
C ASP A 513 5.98 -21.35 -13.83
N MET A 514 5.34 -20.40 -13.13
CA MET A 514 5.38 -18.97 -13.48
C MET A 514 5.53 -18.07 -12.26
N VAL A 515 6.07 -16.88 -12.50
CA VAL A 515 6.08 -15.73 -11.57
C VAL A 515 5.39 -14.56 -12.23
N ILE A 516 4.47 -13.92 -11.53
CA ILE A 516 3.67 -12.81 -12.02
C ILE A 516 4.06 -11.55 -11.25
N ALA A 517 4.47 -10.53 -11.97
CA ALA A 517 4.89 -9.24 -11.42
C ALA A 517 4.10 -8.08 -12.04
N GLY A 518 3.84 -7.07 -11.23
CA GLY A 518 3.38 -5.77 -11.69
C GLY A 518 4.51 -4.76 -11.57
N SER A 519 4.70 -3.92 -12.57
CA SER A 519 5.80 -2.95 -12.60
C SER A 519 5.33 -1.51 -12.42
N MET A 520 6.25 -0.64 -12.01
CA MET A 520 5.96 0.77 -11.73
C MET A 520 5.59 1.57 -12.99
N ASN A 521 5.97 1.11 -14.18
CA ASN A 521 5.51 1.70 -15.45
C ASN A 521 4.15 1.15 -15.94
N GLY A 522 3.49 0.31 -15.13
CA GLY A 522 2.14 -0.17 -15.40
C GLY A 522 2.06 -1.41 -16.29
N ASN A 523 3.11 -2.22 -16.38
CA ASN A 523 3.04 -3.50 -17.05
C ASN A 523 2.74 -4.63 -16.05
N ILE A 524 1.90 -5.58 -16.48
CA ILE A 524 1.86 -6.92 -15.89
C ILE A 524 2.81 -7.78 -16.73
N GLU A 525 3.71 -8.48 -16.06
CA GLU A 525 4.70 -9.32 -16.72
C GLU A 525 4.71 -10.71 -16.07
N ILE A 526 4.71 -11.75 -16.88
CA ILE A 526 4.74 -13.14 -16.44
C ILE A 526 6.03 -13.79 -16.93
N PHE A 527 6.76 -14.37 -15.99
CA PHE A 527 8.05 -15.00 -16.23
C PHE A 527 8.00 -16.50 -15.95
N SER A 528 8.78 -17.26 -16.69
CA SER A 528 9.05 -18.67 -16.37
C SER A 528 9.77 -18.77 -15.03
N SER A 529 9.25 -19.56 -14.09
CA SER A 529 9.89 -19.78 -12.79
C SER A 529 11.24 -20.49 -12.91
N ASN A 530 11.47 -21.17 -14.04
CA ASN A 530 12.67 -21.96 -14.29
C ASN A 530 13.90 -21.11 -14.63
N ASP A 531 13.73 -20.11 -15.51
CA ASP A 531 14.85 -19.37 -16.12
C ASP A 531 14.66 -17.85 -16.19
N GLY A 532 13.52 -17.32 -15.71
CA GLY A 532 13.20 -15.90 -15.74
C GLY A 532 12.92 -15.34 -17.13
N SER A 533 12.70 -16.20 -18.15
CA SER A 533 12.27 -15.75 -19.47
C SER A 533 10.86 -15.19 -19.39
N GLU A 534 10.64 -14.01 -19.98
CA GLU A 534 9.30 -13.42 -20.12
C GLU A 534 8.47 -14.25 -21.09
N ILE A 535 7.27 -14.65 -20.67
CA ILE A 535 6.36 -15.50 -21.45
C ILE A 535 5.06 -14.81 -21.82
N TRP A 536 4.69 -13.74 -21.12
CA TRP A 536 3.51 -12.92 -21.42
C TRP A 536 3.66 -11.56 -20.76
N SER A 537 3.12 -10.51 -21.39
CA SER A 537 3.03 -9.17 -20.81
C SER A 537 1.81 -8.41 -21.32
N TYR A 538 1.35 -7.44 -20.51
CA TYR A 538 0.24 -6.57 -20.85
C TYR A 538 0.44 -5.18 -20.27
N GLU A 539 0.35 -4.14 -21.11
CA GLU A 539 0.41 -2.75 -20.71
C GLU A 539 -0.94 -2.30 -20.14
N THR A 540 -0.92 -1.84 -18.90
CA THR A 540 -2.12 -1.31 -18.23
C THR A 540 -2.16 0.21 -18.14
N ALA A 541 -1.05 0.93 -18.35
CA ALA A 541 -0.97 2.40 -18.24
C ALA A 541 -1.60 3.10 -19.46
N LYS A 542 -2.90 2.90 -19.65
CA LYS A 542 -3.69 3.44 -20.75
C LYS A 542 -5.16 3.63 -20.35
N PRO A 543 -5.96 4.39 -21.15
CA PRO A 543 -7.41 4.48 -20.96
C PRO A 543 -8.11 3.14 -21.18
N PHE A 544 -9.19 2.91 -20.45
CA PHE A 544 -10.05 1.74 -20.59
C PHE A 544 -11.54 2.11 -20.67
N GLU A 545 -12.27 1.37 -21.50
CA GLU A 545 -13.71 1.28 -21.38
C GLU A 545 -14.05 0.37 -20.20
N THR A 546 -14.93 0.81 -19.32
CA THR A 546 -15.29 0.10 -18.11
C THR A 546 -16.73 -0.39 -18.13
N ILE A 547 -16.98 -1.54 -17.51
CA ILE A 547 -18.33 -2.13 -17.46
C ILE A 547 -19.34 -1.31 -16.64
N ASN A 548 -18.83 -0.40 -15.79
CA ASN A 548 -19.63 0.51 -14.96
C ASN A 548 -19.62 1.96 -15.48
N ASN A 549 -19.15 2.19 -16.71
CA ASN A 549 -19.12 3.50 -17.39
C ASN A 549 -18.39 4.61 -16.62
N VAL A 550 -17.51 4.27 -15.71
CA VAL A 550 -16.62 5.22 -15.04
C VAL A 550 -15.43 5.51 -15.96
N SER A 551 -15.14 6.79 -16.22
CA SER A 551 -13.91 7.18 -16.94
C SER A 551 -12.70 6.70 -16.14
N ALA A 552 -11.86 5.88 -16.77
CA ALA A 552 -10.80 5.20 -16.05
C ALA A 552 -9.53 5.01 -16.89
N ASN A 553 -8.41 5.09 -16.20
CA ASN A 553 -7.08 4.84 -16.73
C ASN A 553 -6.35 3.85 -15.82
N GLY A 554 -5.58 2.97 -16.40
CA GLY A 554 -4.58 2.25 -15.64
C GLY A 554 -3.32 3.10 -15.44
N GLY A 555 -2.48 2.69 -14.54
CA GLY A 555 -1.25 3.37 -14.17
C GLY A 555 -0.22 2.42 -13.57
N SER A 556 0.64 2.91 -12.70
CA SER A 556 1.64 2.09 -12.02
C SER A 556 0.99 0.96 -11.22
N ILE A 557 1.61 -0.21 -11.22
CA ILE A 557 1.24 -1.31 -10.35
C ILE A 557 2.24 -1.35 -9.20
N ASP A 558 1.75 -1.06 -8.00
CA ASP A 558 2.54 -1.03 -6.76
C ASP A 558 1.69 -1.55 -5.59
N SER A 559 2.28 -1.76 -4.41
CA SER A 559 1.60 -2.33 -3.25
C SER A 559 1.24 -3.82 -3.42
N ASP A 560 -0.02 -4.17 -3.60
CA ASP A 560 -0.50 -5.55 -3.48
C ASP A 560 -0.09 -6.46 -4.65
N GLY A 561 0.02 -5.93 -5.85
CA GLY A 561 0.39 -6.66 -7.05
C GLY A 561 -0.68 -7.65 -7.56
N PRO A 562 -0.39 -8.33 -8.68
CA PRO A 562 -1.31 -9.25 -9.32
C PRO A 562 -1.62 -10.50 -8.48
N VAL A 563 -2.83 -11.02 -8.58
CA VAL A 563 -3.26 -12.30 -7.99
C VAL A 563 -3.74 -13.27 -9.07
N VAL A 564 -3.52 -14.56 -8.82
CA VAL A 564 -3.97 -15.64 -9.70
C VAL A 564 -5.00 -16.49 -8.96
N ALA A 565 -6.20 -16.58 -9.52
CA ALA A 565 -7.35 -17.21 -8.89
C ALA A 565 -8.06 -18.15 -9.86
N GLY A 566 -7.75 -19.44 -9.80
CA GLY A 566 -8.27 -20.43 -10.76
C GLY A 566 -7.77 -20.14 -12.18
N GLU A 567 -8.67 -19.79 -13.08
CA GLU A 567 -8.41 -19.39 -14.48
C GLU A 567 -8.29 -17.87 -14.68
N TYR A 568 -8.33 -17.10 -13.59
CA TYR A 568 -8.32 -15.64 -13.63
C TYR A 568 -6.97 -15.09 -13.18
N LEU A 569 -6.50 -14.06 -13.90
CA LEU A 569 -5.45 -13.15 -13.47
C LEU A 569 -6.09 -11.80 -13.18
N ILE A 570 -5.88 -11.27 -11.98
CA ILE A 570 -6.56 -10.07 -11.51
C ILE A 570 -5.52 -9.09 -10.99
N THR A 571 -5.64 -7.82 -11.36
CA THR A 571 -4.79 -6.77 -10.82
C THR A 571 -5.54 -5.45 -10.74
N THR A 572 -5.19 -4.65 -9.74
CA THR A 572 -5.48 -3.21 -9.71
C THR A 572 -4.35 -2.47 -10.43
N SER A 573 -4.66 -1.37 -11.10
CA SER A 573 -3.67 -0.56 -11.80
C SER A 573 -3.95 0.92 -11.60
N GLY A 574 -2.98 1.61 -11.04
CA GLY A 574 -3.00 3.00 -10.63
C GLY A 574 -2.49 3.17 -9.21
N TYR A 575 -1.33 3.80 -9.04
CA TYR A 575 -0.72 4.02 -7.73
C TYR A 575 0.11 5.28 -7.78
N ASP A 576 -0.43 6.40 -7.31
CA ASP A 576 0.30 7.66 -7.24
C ASP A 576 0.45 8.10 -5.78
N ILE A 577 1.60 7.79 -5.19
CA ILE A 577 2.01 8.31 -3.88
C ILE A 577 3.39 8.97 -3.99
N TYR A 578 4.21 8.56 -4.97
CA TYR A 578 5.60 9.00 -5.12
C TYR A 578 5.88 9.58 -6.51
N GLY A 579 4.84 10.09 -7.21
CA GLY A 579 4.97 10.57 -8.58
C GLY A 579 4.88 9.46 -9.64
N GLN A 580 4.38 8.27 -9.26
CA GLN A 580 4.07 7.20 -10.21
C GLN A 580 2.85 7.58 -11.08
N ILE A 581 2.52 6.72 -12.03
CA ILE A 581 1.38 6.92 -12.94
C ILE A 581 0.07 6.66 -12.20
N THR A 582 -0.78 7.69 -12.12
CA THR A 582 -2.15 7.60 -11.57
C THR A 582 -3.00 6.59 -12.33
N GLY A 583 -4.01 6.04 -11.66
CA GLY A 583 -5.00 5.19 -12.29
C GLY A 583 -6.07 4.73 -11.31
N ASN A 584 -7.16 4.19 -11.83
CA ASN A 584 -8.34 3.82 -11.05
C ASN A 584 -9.05 2.59 -11.62
N VAL A 585 -8.30 1.58 -12.06
CA VAL A 585 -8.91 0.39 -12.68
C VAL A 585 -8.61 -0.89 -11.92
N LEU A 586 -9.59 -1.80 -11.97
CA LEU A 586 -9.44 -3.22 -11.72
C LEU A 586 -9.57 -3.96 -13.06
N LEU A 587 -8.60 -4.79 -13.37
CA LEU A 587 -8.53 -5.58 -14.60
C LEU A 587 -8.67 -7.05 -14.26
N VAL A 588 -9.54 -7.75 -14.95
CA VAL A 588 -9.74 -9.19 -14.84
C VAL A 588 -9.50 -9.85 -16.18
N PHE A 589 -8.52 -10.73 -16.22
CA PHE A 589 -8.19 -11.56 -17.37
C PHE A 589 -8.66 -12.99 -17.13
N THR A 590 -9.01 -13.70 -18.18
CA THR A 590 -9.37 -15.12 -18.16
C THR A 590 -8.75 -15.86 -19.33
N LEU A 591 -8.63 -17.17 -19.22
CA LEU A 591 -8.31 -18.01 -20.36
C LEU A 591 -9.50 -18.01 -21.32
N GLU A 592 -9.23 -17.93 -22.62
CA GLU A 592 -10.24 -18.17 -23.65
C GLU A 592 -10.59 -19.66 -23.66
N ASP A 593 -11.91 -20.00 -23.77
CA ASP A 593 -12.41 -21.37 -23.95
C ASP A 593 -11.99 -21.97 -25.29
#